data_8a8802161d64e80f0b852911e6557565
#
_entry.id   8a8802161d64e80f0b852911e6557565
#
_cell.length_a   1.000
_cell.length_b   1.000
_cell.length_c   1.000
_cell.angle_alpha   90.00
_cell.angle_beta   90.00
_cell.angle_gamma   90.00
#
_symmetry.space_group_name_H-M   'P 1'
#
loop_
_entity.id
_entity.type
_entity.pdbx_description
1 polymer ?
#
loop_
_entity_poly.entity_id
_entity_poly.type
_entity_poly.pdbx_seq_one_letter_code
_entity_poly.pdbx_strand_id
1 'polypeptide(L)'
;MNLILLGAPGAGKGTQAELLMQHLGIPSISTGNMLREAMANGSDLGKQVKQCMDEGKLVSDDLVLSLVAERTAEPDCKNGFILDGVPRTLSQAEALDAKGVRIDHVISIEIDDAVIEGRMTGRRVCTKCGATYHITVNPPKTPGICDHCGSEVVIRKDDAAETVRNRLKVYHESTEVLKSYYASKGKLRLVEGNQPIEDAYHDILRVLGELV
;
A
#
# COMPACT_ATOMS: atom_id res chain seq x y z
N MET A 1 3.61 -5.15 16.86
CA MET A 1 2.78 -3.99 16.45
C MET A 1 2.16 -4.28 15.10
N ASN A 2 0.83 -4.11 14.97
CA ASN A 2 0.11 -4.31 13.69
C ASN A 2 -0.37 -2.96 13.16
N LEU A 3 0.04 -2.62 11.97
CA LEU A 3 -0.22 -1.33 11.33
C LEU A 3 -1.09 -1.48 10.08
N ILE A 4 -1.89 -0.45 9.79
CA ILE A 4 -2.52 -0.25 8.49
C ILE A 4 -1.99 1.05 7.91
N LEU A 5 -1.61 1.04 6.64
CA LEU A 5 -1.32 2.24 5.86
C LEU A 5 -2.51 2.58 4.97
N LEU A 6 -3.16 3.71 5.25
CA LEU A 6 -4.20 4.31 4.44
C LEU A 6 -3.63 5.48 3.62
N GLY A 7 -4.37 5.88 2.62
CA GLY A 7 -4.06 7.01 1.74
C GLY A 7 -4.36 6.68 0.28
N ALA A 8 -4.54 7.70 -0.51
CA ALA A 8 -4.85 7.59 -1.93
C ALA A 8 -3.78 6.80 -2.73
N PRO A 9 -4.11 6.27 -3.92
CA PRO A 9 -3.12 5.72 -4.82
C PRO A 9 -2.01 6.76 -5.07
N GLY A 10 -0.74 6.39 -4.95
CA GLY A 10 0.37 7.35 -5.13
C GLY A 10 0.74 8.18 -3.90
N ALA A 11 0.05 8.06 -2.77
CA ALA A 11 0.37 8.79 -1.54
C ALA A 11 1.74 8.43 -0.91
N GLY A 12 2.40 7.37 -1.35
CA GLY A 12 3.71 6.97 -0.83
C GLY A 12 3.67 5.79 0.17
N LYS A 13 2.51 5.15 0.35
CA LYS A 13 2.33 4.02 1.29
C LYS A 13 3.41 2.93 1.17
N GLY A 14 3.68 2.45 -0.04
CA GLY A 14 4.67 1.40 -0.26
C GLY A 14 6.09 1.82 0.12
N THR A 15 6.46 3.08 -0.16
CA THR A 15 7.77 3.63 0.24
C THR A 15 7.89 3.71 1.77
N GLN A 16 6.86 4.20 2.43
CA GLN A 16 6.84 4.27 3.89
C GLN A 16 6.76 2.88 4.53
N ALA A 17 6.02 1.95 3.93
CA ALA A 17 5.98 0.55 4.38
C ALA A 17 7.37 -0.10 4.38
N GLU A 18 8.17 0.16 3.36
CA GLU A 18 9.54 -0.38 3.25
C GLU A 18 10.47 0.16 4.35
N LEU A 19 10.42 1.45 4.62
CA LEU A 19 11.19 2.08 5.71
C LEU A 19 10.74 1.57 7.08
N LEU A 20 9.43 1.50 7.31
CA LEU A 20 8.86 1.00 8.56
C LEU A 20 9.17 -0.49 8.78
N MET A 21 9.13 -1.31 7.73
CA MET A 21 9.50 -2.72 7.80
C MET A 21 10.93 -2.91 8.29
N GLN A 22 11.87 -2.11 7.78
CA GLN A 22 13.28 -2.15 8.20
C GLN A 22 13.45 -1.68 9.65
N HIS A 23 12.74 -0.63 10.05
CA HIS A 23 12.85 -0.06 11.40
C HIS A 23 12.22 -0.95 12.47
N LEU A 24 11.00 -1.43 12.21
CA LEU A 24 10.21 -2.18 13.20
C LEU A 24 10.51 -3.68 13.18
N GLY A 25 11.22 -4.19 12.17
CA GLY A 25 11.52 -5.62 12.03
C GLY A 25 10.27 -6.49 11.81
N ILE A 26 9.22 -5.94 11.18
CA ILE A 26 7.95 -6.63 10.88
C ILE A 26 7.69 -6.62 9.37
N PRO A 27 7.04 -7.67 8.81
CA PRO A 27 6.79 -7.73 7.37
C PRO A 27 5.72 -6.74 6.91
N SER A 28 5.84 -6.29 5.67
CA SER A 28 4.80 -5.55 4.96
C SER A 28 4.02 -6.49 4.05
N ILE A 29 2.70 -6.48 4.20
CA ILE A 29 1.74 -7.26 3.44
C ILE A 29 1.04 -6.33 2.47
N SER A 30 1.52 -6.29 1.22
CA SER A 30 0.91 -5.50 0.16
C SER A 30 0.02 -6.37 -0.72
N THR A 31 -1.29 -6.27 -0.52
CA THR A 31 -2.26 -7.04 -1.34
C THR A 31 -2.13 -6.72 -2.83
N GLY A 32 -1.82 -5.47 -3.17
CA GLY A 32 -1.57 -5.09 -4.55
C GLY A 32 -0.34 -5.78 -5.15
N ASN A 33 0.72 -6.01 -4.40
CA ASN A 33 1.91 -6.74 -4.88
C ASN A 33 1.60 -8.23 -5.02
N MET A 34 0.93 -8.85 -4.03
CA MET A 34 0.50 -10.25 -4.09
C MET A 34 -0.35 -10.54 -5.33
N LEU A 35 -1.32 -9.69 -5.62
CA LEU A 35 -2.18 -9.83 -6.80
C LEU A 35 -1.39 -9.66 -8.11
N ARG A 36 -0.47 -8.71 -8.18
CA ARG A 36 0.40 -8.52 -9.35
C ARG A 36 1.35 -9.71 -9.58
N GLU A 37 1.89 -10.26 -8.52
CA GLU A 37 2.71 -11.47 -8.59
C GLU A 37 1.88 -12.66 -9.12
N ALA A 38 0.66 -12.86 -8.62
CA ALA A 38 -0.26 -13.86 -9.13
C ALA A 38 -0.56 -13.68 -10.63
N MET A 39 -0.72 -12.42 -11.08
CA MET A 39 -0.90 -12.11 -12.51
C MET A 39 0.35 -12.43 -13.33
N ALA A 40 1.53 -12.09 -12.84
CA ALA A 40 2.81 -12.33 -13.53
C ALA A 40 3.10 -13.83 -13.66
N ASN A 41 2.76 -14.61 -12.64
CA ASN A 41 2.93 -16.07 -12.62
C ASN A 41 1.84 -16.82 -13.44
N GLY A 42 0.84 -16.11 -13.99
CA GLY A 42 -0.24 -16.67 -14.77
C GLY A 42 -1.17 -17.62 -14.01
N SER A 43 -1.20 -17.49 -12.67
CA SER A 43 -2.07 -18.31 -11.82
C SER A 43 -3.56 -18.05 -12.11
N ASP A 44 -4.43 -18.98 -11.72
CA ASP A 44 -5.88 -18.81 -11.91
C ASP A 44 -6.39 -17.58 -11.13
N LEU A 45 -5.86 -17.31 -9.95
CA LEU A 45 -6.09 -16.08 -9.22
C LEU A 45 -5.70 -14.85 -10.07
N GLY A 46 -4.49 -14.85 -10.65
CA GLY A 46 -4.01 -13.75 -11.48
C GLY A 46 -4.90 -13.49 -12.70
N LYS A 47 -5.41 -14.53 -13.35
CA LYS A 47 -6.36 -14.42 -14.47
C LYS A 47 -7.68 -13.79 -14.03
N GLN A 48 -8.21 -14.19 -12.86
CA GLN A 48 -9.48 -13.68 -12.32
C GLN A 48 -9.42 -12.19 -11.97
N VAL A 49 -8.29 -11.73 -11.39
CA VAL A 49 -8.18 -10.34 -10.90
C VAL A 49 -7.65 -9.37 -11.95
N LYS A 50 -7.09 -9.88 -13.05
CA LYS A 50 -6.40 -9.07 -14.05
C LYS A 50 -7.23 -7.90 -14.57
N GLN A 51 -8.46 -8.15 -14.96
CA GLN A 51 -9.33 -7.11 -15.51
C GLN A 51 -9.60 -6.01 -14.48
N CYS A 52 -9.94 -6.38 -13.24
CA CYS A 52 -10.19 -5.40 -12.17
C CYS A 52 -8.94 -4.55 -11.90
N MET A 53 -7.76 -5.16 -11.87
CA MET A 53 -6.50 -4.46 -11.62
C MET A 53 -6.13 -3.52 -12.77
N ASP A 54 -6.28 -3.96 -14.02
CA ASP A 54 -5.97 -3.15 -15.21
C ASP A 54 -6.93 -1.94 -15.33
N GLU A 55 -8.19 -2.09 -14.91
CA GLU A 55 -9.22 -1.03 -14.89
C GLU A 55 -9.16 -0.13 -13.63
N GLY A 56 -8.29 -0.44 -12.67
CA GLY A 56 -8.18 0.29 -11.39
C GLY A 56 -9.36 0.11 -10.45
N LYS A 57 -10.14 -0.96 -10.61
CA LYS A 57 -11.25 -1.36 -9.75
C LYS A 57 -10.75 -2.16 -8.54
N LEU A 58 -11.62 -2.31 -7.53
CA LEU A 58 -11.35 -3.17 -6.39
C LEU A 58 -11.61 -4.65 -6.76
N VAL A 59 -10.76 -5.51 -6.24
CA VAL A 59 -10.97 -6.97 -6.24
C VAL A 59 -11.96 -7.32 -5.13
N SER A 60 -12.66 -8.45 -5.25
CA SER A 60 -13.67 -8.85 -4.26
C SER A 60 -13.11 -8.93 -2.84
N ASP A 61 -13.92 -8.52 -1.87
CA ASP A 61 -13.53 -8.48 -0.45
C ASP A 61 -13.14 -9.88 0.07
N ASP A 62 -13.90 -10.91 -0.28
CA ASP A 62 -13.63 -12.29 0.12
C ASP A 62 -12.25 -12.76 -0.30
N LEU A 63 -11.87 -12.44 -1.55
CA LEU A 63 -10.58 -12.83 -2.08
C LEU A 63 -9.43 -12.10 -1.38
N VAL A 64 -9.58 -10.78 -1.19
CA VAL A 64 -8.58 -9.97 -0.49
C VAL A 64 -8.40 -10.43 0.95
N LEU A 65 -9.52 -10.69 1.66
CA LEU A 65 -9.50 -11.15 3.04
C LEU A 65 -8.90 -12.55 3.19
N SER A 66 -9.12 -13.44 2.22
CA SER A 66 -8.50 -14.77 2.21
C SER A 66 -6.98 -14.67 2.06
N LEU A 67 -6.49 -13.85 1.14
CA LEU A 67 -5.05 -13.61 0.96
C LEU A 67 -4.39 -13.02 2.21
N VAL A 68 -5.06 -12.07 2.87
CA VAL A 68 -4.55 -11.47 4.10
C VAL A 68 -4.51 -12.49 5.23
N ALA A 69 -5.58 -13.29 5.39
CA ALA A 69 -5.65 -14.31 6.43
C ALA A 69 -4.54 -15.37 6.27
N GLU A 70 -4.31 -15.83 5.05
CA GLU A 70 -3.23 -16.77 4.74
C GLU A 70 -1.86 -16.17 5.07
N ARG A 71 -1.58 -14.97 4.58
CA ARG A 71 -0.28 -14.31 4.76
C ARG A 71 0.01 -13.92 6.22
N THR A 72 -0.99 -13.47 6.97
CA THR A 72 -0.81 -13.09 8.39
C THR A 72 -0.64 -14.30 9.31
N ALA A 73 -0.97 -15.51 8.86
CA ALA A 73 -0.73 -16.75 9.59
C ALA A 73 0.73 -17.22 9.50
N GLU A 74 1.55 -16.65 8.64
CA GLU A 74 2.94 -17.05 8.48
C GLU A 74 3.81 -16.67 9.69
N PRO A 75 4.89 -17.45 9.97
CA PRO A 75 5.71 -17.28 11.16
C PRO A 75 6.35 -15.90 11.33
N ASP A 76 6.67 -15.21 10.24
CA ASP A 76 7.29 -13.88 10.26
C ASP A 76 6.33 -12.77 10.74
N CYS A 77 5.02 -13.02 10.72
CA CYS A 77 3.99 -12.11 11.21
C CYS A 77 3.75 -12.17 12.73
N LYS A 78 4.43 -13.06 13.47
CA LYS A 78 4.22 -13.24 14.91
C LYS A 78 4.46 -11.98 15.75
N ASN A 79 5.43 -11.16 15.35
CA ASN A 79 5.80 -9.94 16.07
C ASN A 79 5.00 -8.71 15.58
N GLY A 80 4.17 -8.90 14.56
CA GLY A 80 3.36 -7.88 13.93
C GLY A 80 3.55 -7.82 12.43
N PHE A 81 2.82 -6.90 11.79
CA PHE A 81 2.82 -6.71 10.34
C PHE A 81 2.31 -5.32 9.97
N ILE A 82 2.56 -4.94 8.73
CA ILE A 82 2.04 -3.72 8.11
C ILE A 82 1.11 -4.15 6.98
N LEU A 83 -0.16 -3.74 7.01
CA LEU A 83 -1.10 -3.93 5.92
C LEU A 83 -1.03 -2.72 4.96
N ASP A 84 -0.65 -2.95 3.70
CA ASP A 84 -0.67 -1.96 2.63
C ASP A 84 -1.69 -2.35 1.55
N GLY A 85 -2.66 -1.46 1.35
CA GLY A 85 -3.71 -1.66 0.34
C GLY A 85 -4.86 -2.55 0.80
N VAL A 86 -4.98 -2.83 2.08
CA VAL A 86 -6.12 -3.45 2.77
C VAL A 86 -6.20 -2.90 4.20
N PRO A 87 -7.41 -2.60 4.73
CA PRO A 87 -8.70 -2.59 4.03
C PRO A 87 -8.82 -1.44 3.02
N ARG A 88 -9.70 -1.60 2.03
CA ARG A 88 -10.11 -0.56 1.08
C ARG A 88 -11.61 -0.29 1.10
N THR A 89 -12.36 -1.10 1.83
CA THR A 89 -13.79 -0.94 2.01
C THR A 89 -14.14 -1.07 3.49
N LEU A 90 -15.29 -0.52 3.90
CA LEU A 90 -15.76 -0.67 5.26
C LEU A 90 -16.01 -2.14 5.62
N SER A 91 -16.56 -2.92 4.67
CA SER A 91 -16.79 -4.36 4.86
C SER A 91 -15.48 -5.12 5.13
N GLN A 92 -14.38 -4.79 4.46
CA GLN A 92 -13.07 -5.37 4.75
C GLN A 92 -12.59 -5.02 6.17
N ALA A 93 -12.76 -3.77 6.61
CA ALA A 93 -12.35 -3.33 7.94
C ALA A 93 -13.14 -4.04 9.04
N GLU A 94 -14.46 -4.14 8.87
CA GLU A 94 -15.35 -4.86 9.79
C GLU A 94 -15.04 -6.36 9.84
N ALA A 95 -14.73 -6.98 8.69
CA ALA A 95 -14.35 -8.38 8.63
C ALA A 95 -13.00 -8.66 9.30
N LEU A 96 -12.02 -7.78 9.20
CA LEU A 96 -10.76 -7.89 9.94
C LEU A 96 -11.01 -7.84 11.46
N ASP A 97 -11.84 -6.91 11.92
CA ASP A 97 -12.23 -6.83 13.34
C ASP A 97 -13.00 -8.08 13.81
N ALA A 98 -13.96 -8.57 13.03
CA ALA A 98 -14.75 -9.77 13.33
C ALA A 98 -13.88 -11.03 13.42
N LYS A 99 -12.80 -11.10 12.64
CA LYS A 99 -11.80 -12.17 12.69
C LYS A 99 -10.80 -12.02 13.84
N GLY A 100 -10.92 -10.98 14.66
CA GLY A 100 -10.04 -10.72 15.80
C GLY A 100 -8.63 -10.23 15.39
N VAL A 101 -8.45 -9.73 14.18
CA VAL A 101 -7.18 -9.14 13.74
C VAL A 101 -6.97 -7.84 14.50
N ARG A 102 -6.10 -7.87 15.51
CA ARG A 102 -5.78 -6.68 16.30
C ARG A 102 -4.95 -5.71 15.46
N ILE A 103 -5.44 -4.49 15.28
CA ILE A 103 -4.70 -3.38 14.68
C ILE A 103 -4.37 -2.36 15.79
N ASP A 104 -3.12 -1.98 15.91
CA ASP A 104 -2.66 -1.04 16.93
C ASP A 104 -2.79 0.41 16.43
N HIS A 105 -2.30 0.71 15.22
CA HIS A 105 -2.39 2.04 14.61
C HIS A 105 -2.75 1.96 13.13
N VAL A 106 -3.41 3.02 12.67
CA VAL A 106 -3.77 3.24 11.26
C VAL A 106 -3.18 4.58 10.85
N ILE A 107 -2.19 4.56 9.98
CA ILE A 107 -1.52 5.75 9.47
C ILE A 107 -2.16 6.13 8.14
N SER A 108 -2.77 7.30 8.07
CA SER A 108 -3.30 7.85 6.81
C SER A 108 -2.34 8.89 6.28
N ILE A 109 -1.75 8.61 5.11
CA ILE A 109 -0.86 9.53 4.41
C ILE A 109 -1.72 10.41 3.52
N GLU A 110 -1.82 11.69 3.91
CA GLU A 110 -2.69 12.67 3.27
C GLU A 110 -1.92 13.41 2.17
N ILE A 111 -2.54 13.53 1.00
CA ILE A 111 -1.96 14.24 -0.15
C ILE A 111 -3.07 14.65 -1.10
N ASP A 112 -2.91 15.83 -1.73
CA ASP A 112 -3.86 16.34 -2.70
C ASP A 112 -3.85 15.54 -4.00
N ASP A 113 -5.02 15.30 -4.58
CA ASP A 113 -5.19 14.58 -5.85
C ASP A 113 -4.38 15.21 -7.00
N ALA A 114 -4.25 16.54 -7.01
CA ALA A 114 -3.47 17.25 -8.02
C ALA A 114 -1.98 16.85 -8.03
N VAL A 115 -1.43 16.44 -6.88
CA VAL A 115 -0.04 15.97 -6.77
C VAL A 115 0.09 14.51 -7.17
N ILE A 116 -0.96 13.72 -6.96
CA ILE A 116 -0.97 12.27 -7.19
C ILE A 116 -0.74 11.92 -8.66
N GLU A 117 -1.39 12.63 -9.59
CA GLU A 117 -1.25 12.32 -11.02
C GLU A 117 0.22 12.44 -11.48
N GLY A 118 0.93 13.47 -11.05
CA GLY A 118 2.37 13.65 -11.32
C GLY A 118 3.22 12.53 -10.68
N ARG A 119 2.91 12.15 -9.45
CA ARG A 119 3.62 11.07 -8.75
C ARG A 119 3.41 9.71 -9.43
N MET A 120 2.19 9.42 -9.86
CA MET A 120 1.86 8.13 -10.47
C MET A 120 2.49 7.96 -11.85
N THR A 121 2.48 9.00 -12.68
CA THR A 121 3.09 8.96 -14.02
C THR A 121 4.62 8.85 -13.95
N GLY A 122 5.25 9.41 -12.91
CA GLY A 122 6.67 9.30 -12.63
C GLY A 122 7.10 7.99 -11.95
N ARG A 123 6.15 7.20 -11.43
CA ARG A 123 6.44 5.97 -10.70
C ARG A 123 7.04 4.88 -11.59
N ARG A 124 7.98 4.15 -10.99
CA ARG A 124 8.59 2.94 -11.56
C ARG A 124 8.58 1.84 -10.51
N VAL A 125 8.45 0.60 -10.93
CA VAL A 125 8.38 -0.56 -10.00
C VAL A 125 9.25 -1.69 -10.53
N CYS A 126 10.00 -2.32 -9.63
CA CYS A 126 10.75 -3.52 -9.95
C CYS A 126 9.80 -4.69 -10.23
N THR A 127 10.04 -5.39 -11.33
CA THR A 127 9.21 -6.53 -11.76
C THR A 127 9.35 -7.75 -10.85
N LYS A 128 10.46 -7.86 -10.09
CA LYS A 128 10.77 -9.03 -9.26
C LYS A 128 10.46 -8.81 -7.78
N CYS A 129 10.99 -7.75 -7.16
CA CYS A 129 10.86 -7.55 -5.71
C CYS A 129 9.81 -6.51 -5.33
N GLY A 130 9.17 -5.82 -6.30
CA GLY A 130 8.15 -4.82 -6.06
C GLY A 130 8.66 -3.47 -5.53
N ALA A 131 9.97 -3.29 -5.36
CA ALA A 131 10.57 -2.03 -4.91
C ALA A 131 10.10 -0.86 -5.78
N THR A 132 9.78 0.26 -5.14
CA THR A 132 9.19 1.42 -5.81
C THR A 132 10.21 2.53 -5.97
N TYR A 133 10.26 3.09 -7.17
CA TYR A 133 11.10 4.22 -7.57
C TYR A 133 10.26 5.33 -8.18
N HIS A 134 10.88 6.50 -8.33
CA HIS A 134 10.30 7.62 -9.06
C HIS A 134 11.39 8.31 -9.90
N ILE A 135 11.04 8.69 -11.12
CA ILE A 135 12.02 9.24 -12.10
C ILE A 135 12.78 10.48 -11.63
N THR A 136 12.22 11.25 -10.67
CA THR A 136 12.82 12.49 -10.15
C THR A 136 13.09 12.45 -8.65
N VAL A 137 12.17 11.90 -7.83
CA VAL A 137 12.24 12.00 -6.38
C VAL A 137 13.10 10.89 -5.77
N ASN A 138 13.02 9.68 -6.32
CA ASN A 138 13.77 8.51 -5.87
C ASN A 138 14.13 7.64 -7.08
N PRO A 139 15.01 8.10 -7.99
CA PRO A 139 15.41 7.30 -9.15
C PRO A 139 16.30 6.12 -8.73
N PRO A 140 16.27 4.99 -9.45
CA PRO A 140 17.24 3.93 -9.24
C PRO A 140 18.66 4.44 -9.62
N LYS A 141 19.69 3.94 -8.95
CA LYS A 141 21.09 4.31 -9.19
C LYS A 141 21.50 4.08 -10.65
N THR A 142 21.02 3.00 -11.23
CA THR A 142 21.19 2.71 -12.65
C THR A 142 19.81 2.74 -13.31
N PRO A 143 19.58 3.61 -14.32
CA PRO A 143 18.28 3.69 -14.98
C PRO A 143 17.77 2.33 -15.45
N GLY A 144 16.53 2.00 -15.09
CA GLY A 144 15.87 0.76 -15.48
C GLY A 144 16.28 -0.48 -14.69
N ILE A 145 17.20 -0.38 -13.69
CA ILE A 145 17.69 -1.50 -12.89
C ILE A 145 17.37 -1.28 -11.41
N CYS A 146 16.80 -2.29 -10.78
CA CYS A 146 16.46 -2.26 -9.36
C CYS A 146 17.72 -2.31 -8.48
N ASP A 147 17.86 -1.38 -7.55
CA ASP A 147 18.99 -1.31 -6.62
C ASP A 147 19.01 -2.48 -5.63
N HIS A 148 17.85 -3.11 -5.36
CA HIS A 148 17.72 -4.19 -4.37
C HIS A 148 18.03 -5.57 -4.95
N CYS A 149 17.61 -5.86 -6.20
CA CYS A 149 17.70 -7.23 -6.74
C CYS A 149 18.24 -7.30 -8.17
N GLY A 150 18.61 -6.16 -8.79
CA GLY A 150 19.19 -6.10 -10.13
C GLY A 150 18.21 -6.39 -11.28
N SER A 151 16.91 -6.56 -10.99
CA SER A 151 15.91 -6.84 -12.03
C SER A 151 15.40 -5.55 -12.66
N GLU A 152 14.65 -5.69 -13.76
CA GLU A 152 14.11 -4.57 -14.52
C GLU A 152 13.12 -3.74 -13.70
N VAL A 153 13.16 -2.41 -13.90
CA VAL A 153 12.25 -1.42 -13.32
C VAL A 153 11.41 -0.80 -14.43
N VAL A 154 10.08 -0.95 -14.32
CA VAL A 154 9.12 -0.61 -15.38
C VAL A 154 8.04 0.34 -14.92
N ILE A 155 7.31 0.94 -15.88
CA ILE A 155 6.05 1.64 -15.63
C ILE A 155 4.96 0.59 -15.36
N ARG A 156 4.13 0.81 -14.37
CA ARG A 156 2.97 -0.07 -14.11
C ARG A 156 1.84 0.26 -15.09
N LYS A 157 1.14 -0.75 -15.55
CA LYS A 157 -0.01 -0.58 -16.45
C LYS A 157 -1.13 0.24 -15.81
N ASP A 158 -1.34 0.05 -14.51
CA ASP A 158 -2.34 0.76 -13.71
C ASP A 158 -1.94 2.20 -13.32
N ASP A 159 -0.83 2.73 -13.85
CA ASP A 159 -0.39 4.12 -13.68
C ASP A 159 -0.67 5.01 -14.90
N ALA A 160 -1.41 4.52 -15.89
CA ALA A 160 -1.94 5.36 -16.95
C ALA A 160 -2.89 6.42 -16.38
N ALA A 161 -2.87 7.65 -16.90
CA ALA A 161 -3.60 8.79 -16.33
C ALA A 161 -5.10 8.54 -16.16
N GLU A 162 -5.74 7.85 -17.11
CA GLU A 162 -7.16 7.48 -17.02
C GLU A 162 -7.40 6.49 -15.87
N THR A 163 -6.56 5.45 -15.75
CA THR A 163 -6.66 4.47 -14.66
C THR A 163 -6.39 5.13 -13.30
N VAL A 164 -5.45 6.07 -13.23
CA VAL A 164 -5.16 6.84 -12.01
C VAL A 164 -6.39 7.62 -11.56
N ARG A 165 -7.07 8.33 -12.47
CA ARG A 165 -8.31 9.05 -12.15
C ARG A 165 -9.41 8.12 -11.65
N ASN A 166 -9.57 6.95 -12.30
CA ASN A 166 -10.54 5.96 -11.81
C ASN A 166 -10.19 5.43 -10.41
N ARG A 167 -8.92 5.17 -10.15
CA ARG A 167 -8.45 4.74 -8.81
C ARG A 167 -8.67 5.79 -7.73
N LEU A 168 -8.50 7.08 -8.04
CA LEU A 168 -8.82 8.18 -7.13
C LEU A 168 -10.32 8.23 -6.84
N LYS A 169 -11.15 8.14 -7.87
CA LYS A 169 -12.61 8.07 -7.71
C LYS A 169 -13.01 6.91 -6.79
N VAL A 170 -12.51 5.71 -7.05
CA VAL A 170 -12.79 4.51 -6.22
C VAL A 170 -12.29 4.70 -4.79
N TYR A 171 -11.13 5.36 -4.60
CA TYR A 171 -10.60 5.67 -3.27
C TYR A 171 -11.57 6.56 -2.48
N HIS A 172 -12.03 7.67 -3.05
CA HIS A 172 -12.95 8.59 -2.38
C HIS A 172 -14.31 7.95 -2.10
N GLU A 173 -14.82 7.14 -3.01
CA GLU A 173 -16.13 6.48 -2.87
C GLU A 173 -16.12 5.33 -1.85
N SER A 174 -15.02 4.58 -1.74
CA SER A 174 -15.00 3.31 -1.00
C SER A 174 -14.02 3.27 0.17
N THR A 175 -12.88 3.98 0.08
CA THR A 175 -11.78 3.82 1.04
C THR A 175 -11.68 4.98 2.02
N GLU A 176 -11.99 6.19 1.61
CA GLU A 176 -11.84 7.38 2.44
C GLU A 176 -12.71 7.33 3.72
N VAL A 177 -13.85 6.66 3.67
CA VAL A 177 -14.74 6.42 4.82
C VAL A 177 -14.02 5.71 5.98
N LEU A 178 -12.96 4.95 5.70
CA LEU A 178 -12.17 4.25 6.71
C LEU A 178 -11.47 5.21 7.68
N LYS A 179 -11.19 6.45 7.27
CA LYS A 179 -10.64 7.48 8.17
C LYS A 179 -11.60 7.72 9.34
N SER A 180 -12.88 7.92 9.08
CA SER A 180 -13.90 8.09 10.13
C SER A 180 -14.07 6.84 10.97
N TYR A 181 -14.06 5.66 10.34
CA TYR A 181 -14.16 4.38 11.04
C TYR A 181 -13.02 4.17 12.05
N TYR A 182 -11.77 4.38 11.66
CA TYR A 182 -10.63 4.21 12.56
C TYR A 182 -10.42 5.39 13.52
N ALA A 183 -10.86 6.60 13.15
CA ALA A 183 -10.89 7.74 14.07
C ALA A 183 -11.83 7.47 15.26
N SER A 184 -13.04 6.93 15.00
CA SER A 184 -13.98 6.57 16.07
C SER A 184 -13.44 5.53 17.04
N LYS A 185 -12.46 4.73 16.61
CA LYS A 185 -11.76 3.72 17.44
C LYS A 185 -10.47 4.25 18.10
N GLY A 186 -10.13 5.54 17.91
CA GLY A 186 -8.93 6.16 18.46
C GLY A 186 -7.61 5.69 17.81
N LYS A 187 -7.69 4.94 16.69
CA LYS A 187 -6.52 4.32 16.05
C LYS A 187 -5.92 5.14 14.91
N LEU A 188 -6.66 6.10 14.35
CA LEU A 188 -6.21 6.90 13.20
C LEU A 188 -5.12 7.90 13.60
N ARG A 189 -4.09 7.99 12.76
CA ARG A 189 -3.04 9.00 12.77
C ARG A 189 -2.89 9.58 11.37
N LEU A 190 -2.96 10.89 11.24
CA LEU A 190 -2.80 11.58 9.96
C LEU A 190 -1.36 12.05 9.82
N VAL A 191 -0.79 11.87 8.63
CA VAL A 191 0.56 12.31 8.29
C VAL A 191 0.53 12.99 6.93
N GLU A 192 1.18 14.15 6.82
CA GLU A 192 1.33 14.88 5.55
C GLU A 192 2.18 14.07 4.56
N GLY A 193 1.63 13.84 3.37
CA GLY A 193 2.31 13.08 2.31
C GLY A 193 3.01 13.96 1.27
N ASN A 194 2.71 15.27 1.23
CA ASN A 194 3.33 16.19 0.28
C ASN A 194 4.62 16.82 0.83
N GLN A 195 5.53 15.97 1.26
CA GLN A 195 6.82 16.35 1.83
C GLN A 195 7.90 15.34 1.41
N PRO A 196 9.20 15.58 1.72
CA PRO A 196 10.27 14.61 1.50
C PRO A 196 10.00 13.27 2.17
N ILE A 197 10.50 12.19 1.56
CA ILE A 197 10.25 10.80 2.03
C ILE A 197 10.68 10.63 3.50
N GLU A 198 11.85 11.14 3.86
CA GLU A 198 12.41 11.07 5.22
C GLU A 198 11.58 11.85 6.23
N ASP A 199 11.06 13.02 5.85
CA ASP A 199 10.23 13.85 6.75
C ASP A 199 8.91 13.15 7.05
N ALA A 200 8.25 12.59 6.02
CA ALA A 200 7.05 11.78 6.20
C ALA A 200 7.32 10.54 7.07
N TYR A 201 8.47 9.90 6.89
CA TYR A 201 8.88 8.76 7.71
C TYR A 201 9.06 9.15 9.18
N HIS A 202 9.77 10.25 9.46
CA HIS A 202 9.96 10.75 10.82
C HIS A 202 8.63 11.15 11.48
N ASP A 203 7.71 11.75 10.72
CA ASP A 203 6.37 12.06 11.22
C ASP A 203 5.59 10.79 11.57
N ILE A 204 5.70 9.73 10.76
CA ILE A 204 5.10 8.43 11.08
C ILE A 204 5.69 7.87 12.38
N LEU A 205 7.01 7.83 12.54
CA LEU A 205 7.65 7.35 13.77
C LEU A 205 7.20 8.16 14.99
N ARG A 206 7.09 9.49 14.84
CA ARG A 206 6.63 10.38 15.93
C ARG A 206 5.20 10.03 16.38
N VAL A 207 4.27 9.83 15.45
CA VAL A 207 2.87 9.50 15.80
C VAL A 207 2.69 8.05 16.30
N LEU A 208 3.67 7.19 16.04
CA LEU A 208 3.75 5.84 16.61
C LEU A 208 4.41 5.81 17.99
N GLY A 209 5.09 6.89 18.41
CA GLY A 209 5.87 6.93 19.64
C GLY A 209 7.22 6.19 19.55
N GLU A 210 7.72 5.96 18.34
CA GLU A 210 8.99 5.26 18.05
C GLU A 210 10.19 6.22 17.91
N LEU A 211 9.95 7.54 17.86
CA LEU A 211 10.98 8.58 17.98
C LEU A 211 11.11 9.00 19.44
N VAL A 212 12.27 8.78 20.00
CA VAL A 212 12.70 9.33 21.30
C VAL A 212 13.48 10.61 21.08
#